data_6b5f91e223b368d0e8fcb203982c1ef5
#
_entry.id   6b5f91e223b368d0e8fcb203982c1ef5
#
_cell.length_a   1.000
_cell.length_b   1.000
_cell.length_c   1.000
_cell.angle_alpha   90.00
_cell.angle_beta   90.00
_cell.angle_gamma   90.00
#
_symmetry.space_group_name_H-M   'P 1'
#
loop_
_entity.id
_entity.type
_entity.pdbx_description
1 polymer ?
#
loop_
_entity_poly.entity_id
_entity_poly.type
_entity_poly.pdbx_seq_one_letter_code
_entity_poly.pdbx_strand_id
1 'polypeptide(L)'
;MAALALFGLSACQNNEVAVYADFTTDKDVYELYEDIFLKNTSYAENAWVIASKWEWDGKKMWGLQPQTPISFDKTGEFEITLTATSDVGNVSSKKVKKITIQDTNVKPIADFSWEPQSGIRAGDEVQFTDKSSDPDGSIVSWEWKFGSTVLNEQNPKFTFAEYGDVEVSLTVVDNMKGRNTKTVTIHVDKSVYSLELVWAKAYENDPEAFVKFSSPATNADGSVVYAFSSGCHLAAFSAEGEKLWSFDATKHNPSPYCKDGTKKGNSCTPSVDTDGTVYIALAYNERDAKLTTYESGVYAVNGDGSEKWYFGYGNARYIAVVPVVFEDQIILTTKANPTKDQYPEIWSAYGSQDNGHVLDKNGGFVQTLLVKQGNYGGSVGLKNGIFITHCNSKFGSRMYFKENGKWKFYGPNTNQSSKALGYYNGSTLETGDSGQMAVTPDGKVYILYENITKRVAASYNSVLYCYDTKKYVKDDSTPYEPEWATGINGKLARYNGLGVVCGADGTIYVTSGSTGDIKARVTALTPSGDVKWESLADGNLSGSAAVDNEGYIYYNDYITGRLVKLSPADGKRVAEIQLGDEMRSSPTISKDGTIYCTGMKDGYPTLFAVRGSATGYADSWSQLGGNPSKTCVQY
;
A
#
# COMPACT_ATOMS: atom_id res chain seq x y z
N MET A 1 3.05 -133.00 -16.90
CA MET A 1 4.08 -132.88 -17.92
C MET A 1 4.59 -131.49 -17.90
N ALA A 2 5.86 -131.37 -17.73
CA ALA A 2 6.58 -130.13 -17.44
C ALA A 2 6.60 -129.14 -18.60
N ALA A 3 6.44 -127.85 -18.30
CA ALA A 3 6.81 -126.79 -19.18
C ALA A 3 7.78 -125.80 -18.46
N LEU A 4 8.95 -125.71 -18.94
CA LEU A 4 10.04 -124.87 -18.48
C LEU A 4 9.73 -123.41 -18.75
N ALA A 5 9.84 -122.56 -17.75
CA ALA A 5 9.81 -121.12 -17.87
C ALA A 5 11.24 -120.60 -18.14
N LEU A 6 11.45 -119.91 -19.21
CA LEU A 6 12.66 -119.11 -19.44
C LEU A 6 12.48 -117.75 -18.81
N PHE A 7 13.30 -117.47 -17.85
CA PHE A 7 13.46 -116.12 -17.36
C PHE A 7 14.36 -115.30 -18.29
N GLY A 8 13.81 -114.29 -18.98
CA GLY A 8 14.59 -113.34 -19.67
C GLY A 8 15.03 -112.25 -18.73
N LEU A 9 16.30 -112.10 -18.48
CA LEU A 9 16.89 -111.01 -17.78
C LEU A 9 16.78 -109.74 -18.70
N SER A 10 15.84 -108.89 -18.32
CA SER A 10 15.80 -107.55 -18.85
C SER A 10 16.92 -106.77 -18.18
N ALA A 11 17.93 -106.42 -18.96
CA ALA A 11 18.94 -105.46 -18.45
C ALA A 11 18.27 -104.13 -18.11
N CYS A 12 18.31 -103.70 -16.86
CA CYS A 12 18.05 -102.35 -16.49
C CYS A 12 19.00 -101.46 -17.21
N GLN A 13 18.54 -100.76 -18.22
CA GLN A 13 19.25 -99.55 -18.70
C GLN A 13 19.18 -98.56 -17.52
N ASN A 14 20.34 -98.32 -16.92
CA ASN A 14 20.50 -97.17 -16.05
C ASN A 14 20.36 -95.92 -16.89
N ASN A 15 19.15 -95.40 -16.99
CA ASN A 15 18.95 -94.04 -17.58
C ASN A 15 19.46 -93.01 -16.57
N GLU A 16 20.70 -92.61 -16.76
CA GLU A 16 21.25 -91.53 -15.93
C GLU A 16 20.38 -90.23 -16.13
N VAL A 17 20.01 -89.62 -15.06
CA VAL A 17 19.30 -88.34 -15.04
C VAL A 17 20.33 -87.26 -15.24
N ALA A 18 20.17 -86.45 -16.28
CA ALA A 18 20.99 -85.27 -16.57
C ALA A 18 20.12 -84.04 -16.58
N VAL A 19 20.53 -82.98 -15.92
CA VAL A 19 19.91 -81.65 -15.96
C VAL A 19 20.82 -80.67 -16.64
N TYR A 20 20.25 -79.91 -17.53
CA TYR A 20 20.94 -78.85 -18.29
C TYR A 20 20.27 -77.53 -17.96
N ALA A 21 20.89 -76.74 -17.02
CA ALA A 21 20.45 -75.41 -16.74
C ALA A 21 20.84 -74.49 -17.88
N ASP A 22 19.87 -73.76 -18.42
CA ASP A 22 20.09 -72.71 -19.39
C ASP A 22 19.00 -71.67 -19.35
N PHE A 23 19.36 -70.41 -19.71
CA PHE A 23 18.44 -69.30 -19.78
C PHE A 23 18.94 -68.24 -20.74
N THR A 24 18.01 -67.40 -21.19
CA THR A 24 18.31 -66.27 -22.07
C THR A 24 17.86 -64.96 -21.41
N THR A 25 18.59 -63.93 -21.79
CA THR A 25 18.22 -62.53 -21.61
C THR A 25 18.03 -61.93 -23.02
N ASP A 26 17.30 -60.85 -23.16
CA ASP A 26 17.05 -60.18 -24.44
C ASP A 26 18.30 -59.48 -24.99
N LYS A 27 19.23 -59.06 -24.13
CA LYS A 27 20.53 -58.47 -24.48
C LYS A 27 21.60 -58.78 -23.43
N ASP A 28 22.84 -58.33 -23.65
CA ASP A 28 23.97 -58.52 -22.70
C ASP A 28 24.39 -57.24 -22.00
N VAL A 29 23.95 -56.06 -22.52
CA VAL A 29 24.21 -54.75 -21.95
C VAL A 29 22.89 -54.06 -21.67
N TYR A 30 22.73 -53.59 -20.45
CA TYR A 30 21.52 -52.91 -19.94
C TYR A 30 21.86 -51.57 -19.31
N GLU A 31 20.90 -50.65 -19.29
CA GLU A 31 21.01 -49.40 -18.56
C GLU A 31 20.73 -49.59 -17.08
N LEU A 32 21.22 -48.71 -16.26
CA LEU A 32 20.95 -48.67 -14.83
C LEU A 32 19.42 -48.57 -14.59
N TYR A 33 18.88 -49.41 -13.69
CA TYR A 33 17.45 -49.55 -13.38
C TYR A 33 16.56 -50.12 -14.49
N GLU A 34 17.13 -50.52 -15.62
CA GLU A 34 16.38 -51.15 -16.69
C GLU A 34 15.85 -52.53 -16.26
N ASP A 35 14.63 -52.86 -16.68
CA ASP A 35 14.01 -54.17 -16.47
C ASP A 35 14.63 -55.24 -17.36
N ILE A 36 15.17 -56.29 -16.71
CA ILE A 36 15.79 -57.44 -17.36
C ILE A 36 14.85 -58.64 -17.27
N PHE A 37 14.39 -59.10 -18.41
CA PHE A 37 13.51 -60.28 -18.51
C PHE A 37 14.33 -61.54 -18.68
N LEU A 38 14.20 -62.44 -17.74
CA LEU A 38 14.87 -63.73 -17.75
C LEU A 38 13.93 -64.82 -18.27
N LYS A 39 14.38 -65.64 -19.26
CA LYS A 39 13.62 -66.75 -19.81
C LYS A 39 14.36 -68.06 -19.53
N ASN A 40 13.78 -68.90 -18.68
CA ASN A 40 14.32 -70.24 -18.41
C ASN A 40 14.16 -71.18 -19.61
N THR A 41 15.24 -71.76 -20.08
CA THR A 41 15.29 -72.75 -21.17
C THR A 41 15.88 -74.07 -20.73
N SER A 42 15.99 -74.29 -19.39
CA SER A 42 16.51 -75.55 -18.82
C SER A 42 15.67 -76.75 -19.20
N TYR A 43 16.33 -77.87 -19.40
CA TYR A 43 15.68 -79.17 -19.63
C TYR A 43 16.40 -80.30 -18.88
N ALA A 44 15.76 -81.43 -18.77
CA ALA A 44 16.33 -82.65 -18.16
C ALA A 44 16.12 -83.80 -19.11
N GLU A 45 17.09 -84.75 -19.14
CA GLU A 45 16.99 -86.01 -19.78
C GLU A 45 16.57 -87.08 -18.73
N ASN A 46 15.58 -87.90 -19.05
CA ASN A 46 14.98 -88.91 -18.19
C ASN A 46 14.35 -88.40 -16.88
N ALA A 47 14.02 -87.09 -16.84
CA ALA A 47 13.40 -86.38 -15.71
C ALA A 47 12.73 -85.09 -16.14
N TRP A 48 12.04 -84.44 -15.21
CA TRP A 48 11.50 -83.09 -15.40
C TRP A 48 12.25 -82.06 -14.55
N VAL A 49 12.44 -80.85 -15.05
CA VAL A 49 12.90 -79.72 -14.20
C VAL A 49 11.72 -79.25 -13.37
N ILE A 50 11.80 -79.37 -12.05
CA ILE A 50 10.69 -79.08 -11.13
C ILE A 50 10.97 -77.84 -10.28
N ALA A 51 12.24 -77.40 -10.17
CA ALA A 51 12.63 -76.24 -9.38
C ALA A 51 13.77 -75.46 -10.06
N SER A 52 13.70 -74.17 -9.94
CA SER A 52 14.76 -73.25 -10.36
C SER A 52 15.02 -72.23 -9.28
N LYS A 53 16.30 -71.98 -9.02
CA LYS A 53 16.79 -70.96 -8.14
C LYS A 53 17.59 -69.95 -8.95
N TRP A 54 17.20 -68.70 -8.91
CA TRP A 54 17.86 -67.57 -9.52
C TRP A 54 18.65 -66.78 -8.47
N GLU A 55 19.84 -66.35 -8.79
CA GLU A 55 20.71 -65.55 -7.90
C GLU A 55 21.38 -64.44 -8.72
N TRP A 56 21.33 -63.20 -8.23
CA TRP A 56 22.03 -62.06 -8.84
C TRP A 56 22.25 -60.98 -7.76
N ASP A 57 23.36 -60.29 -7.75
CA ASP A 57 23.71 -59.18 -6.84
C ASP A 57 23.25 -59.40 -5.38
N GLY A 58 23.55 -60.59 -4.83
CA GLY A 58 23.14 -61.00 -3.48
C GLY A 58 21.66 -61.29 -3.29
N LYS A 59 20.81 -61.09 -4.28
CA LYS A 59 19.39 -61.37 -4.30
C LYS A 59 19.13 -62.81 -4.75
N LYS A 60 17.96 -63.39 -4.35
CA LYS A 60 17.52 -64.73 -4.68
C LYS A 60 16.04 -64.76 -5.00
N MET A 61 15.68 -65.59 -6.02
CA MET A 61 14.29 -65.88 -6.35
C MET A 61 14.13 -67.36 -6.65
N TRP A 62 12.98 -67.95 -6.27
CA TRP A 62 12.62 -69.32 -6.55
C TRP A 62 11.45 -69.37 -7.54
N GLY A 63 11.47 -70.28 -8.46
CA GLY A 63 10.41 -70.50 -9.45
C GLY A 63 10.97 -70.94 -10.80
N LEU A 64 10.21 -71.76 -11.55
CA LEU A 64 10.65 -72.21 -12.86
C LEU A 64 10.87 -71.05 -13.80
N GLN A 65 10.05 -70.01 -13.72
CA GLN A 65 10.17 -68.78 -14.51
C GLN A 65 10.02 -67.58 -13.56
N PRO A 66 10.86 -66.56 -13.64
CA PRO A 66 10.65 -65.33 -12.91
C PRO A 66 9.32 -64.67 -13.28
N GLN A 67 8.57 -64.28 -12.27
CA GLN A 67 7.26 -63.61 -12.43
C GLN A 67 7.40 -62.10 -12.65
N THR A 68 8.54 -61.53 -12.25
CA THR A 68 8.87 -60.10 -12.37
C THR A 68 10.26 -59.92 -12.99
N PRO A 69 10.48 -58.86 -13.74
CA PRO A 69 11.84 -58.55 -14.21
C PRO A 69 12.78 -58.29 -13.04
N ILE A 70 14.08 -58.40 -13.26
CA ILE A 70 15.12 -58.02 -12.33
C ILE A 70 15.76 -56.73 -12.81
N SER A 71 16.30 -55.92 -11.89
CA SER A 71 17.06 -54.71 -12.22
C SER A 71 18.23 -54.49 -11.27
N PHE A 72 19.19 -53.69 -11.70
CA PHE A 72 20.38 -53.34 -10.91
C PHE A 72 20.38 -51.85 -10.60
N ASP A 73 20.88 -51.49 -9.43
CA ASP A 73 21.00 -50.13 -8.92
C ASP A 73 22.46 -49.60 -8.91
N LYS A 74 23.36 -50.35 -9.57
CA LYS A 74 24.79 -50.07 -9.72
C LYS A 74 25.28 -50.46 -11.09
N THR A 75 26.21 -49.69 -11.60
CA THR A 75 26.92 -49.99 -12.87
C THR A 75 28.02 -51.04 -12.65
N GLY A 76 28.36 -51.81 -13.68
CA GLY A 76 29.43 -52.78 -13.65
C GLY A 76 29.07 -54.11 -14.35
N GLU A 77 29.93 -55.11 -14.22
CA GLU A 77 29.65 -56.48 -14.69
C GLU A 77 29.01 -57.27 -13.56
N PHE A 78 27.90 -57.94 -13.86
CA PHE A 78 27.17 -58.76 -12.91
C PHE A 78 26.95 -60.15 -13.45
N GLU A 79 26.92 -61.15 -12.56
CA GLU A 79 26.60 -62.51 -12.90
C GLU A 79 25.16 -62.85 -12.45
N ILE A 80 24.38 -63.39 -13.39
CA ILE A 80 23.09 -63.98 -13.12
C ILE A 80 23.27 -65.47 -13.13
N THR A 81 22.88 -66.14 -12.06
CA THR A 81 23.02 -67.60 -11.93
C THR A 81 21.64 -68.25 -11.86
N LEU A 82 21.45 -69.27 -12.71
CA LEU A 82 20.31 -70.19 -12.61
C LEU A 82 20.80 -71.58 -12.14
N THR A 83 20.16 -72.12 -11.11
CA THR A 83 20.31 -73.51 -10.69
C THR A 83 18.97 -74.23 -10.96
N ALA A 84 18.98 -75.19 -11.87
CA ALA A 84 17.83 -76.03 -12.19
C ALA A 84 17.94 -77.41 -11.53
N THR A 85 16.85 -77.95 -10.99
CA THR A 85 16.81 -79.20 -10.24
C THR A 85 15.73 -80.11 -10.82
N SER A 86 16.05 -81.45 -10.97
CA SER A 86 15.12 -82.48 -11.44
C SER A 86 14.26 -83.04 -10.35
N ASP A 87 13.10 -83.70 -10.72
CA ASP A 87 12.19 -84.41 -9.88
C ASP A 87 12.74 -85.81 -9.49
N VAL A 88 13.71 -86.33 -10.24
CA VAL A 88 14.33 -87.61 -9.99
C VAL A 88 15.77 -87.41 -9.48
N GLY A 89 16.01 -87.96 -8.26
CA GLY A 89 17.36 -87.92 -7.69
C GLY A 89 17.87 -86.56 -7.22
N ASN A 90 17.05 -85.51 -7.31
CA ASN A 90 17.46 -84.10 -7.00
C ASN A 90 18.75 -83.66 -7.73
N VAL A 91 18.97 -84.14 -8.91
CA VAL A 91 20.11 -83.76 -9.73
C VAL A 91 19.95 -82.25 -10.10
N SER A 92 21.00 -81.46 -9.98
CA SER A 92 20.96 -80.08 -10.31
C SER A 92 22.12 -79.66 -11.16
N SER A 93 21.88 -78.67 -12.03
CA SER A 93 22.85 -78.02 -12.88
C SER A 93 22.82 -76.53 -12.68
N LYS A 94 23.91 -75.87 -13.01
CA LYS A 94 24.07 -74.42 -12.85
C LYS A 94 24.49 -73.76 -14.12
N LYS A 95 23.84 -72.66 -14.47
CA LYS A 95 24.23 -71.77 -15.60
C LYS A 95 24.54 -70.41 -15.03
N VAL A 96 25.62 -69.78 -15.46
CA VAL A 96 25.99 -68.40 -15.15
C VAL A 96 26.06 -67.62 -16.45
N LYS A 97 25.45 -66.47 -16.49
CA LYS A 97 25.54 -65.50 -17.57
C LYS A 97 26.04 -64.17 -17.01
N LYS A 98 27.03 -63.57 -17.66
CA LYS A 98 27.51 -62.23 -17.36
C LYS A 98 26.72 -61.21 -18.20
N ILE A 99 26.36 -60.10 -17.55
CA ILE A 99 25.76 -58.96 -18.18
C ILE A 99 26.50 -57.69 -17.72
N THR A 100 26.46 -56.66 -18.56
CA THR A 100 27.05 -55.33 -18.23
C THR A 100 25.91 -54.37 -17.96
N ILE A 101 25.99 -53.65 -16.83
CA ILE A 101 25.12 -52.53 -16.53
C ILE A 101 25.92 -51.22 -16.71
N GLN A 102 25.43 -50.38 -17.54
CA GLN A 102 26.03 -49.06 -17.82
C GLN A 102 25.04 -47.93 -17.42
N ASP A 103 25.56 -46.73 -17.28
CA ASP A 103 24.75 -45.51 -17.07
C ASP A 103 25.14 -44.55 -18.18
N THR A 104 24.38 -44.55 -19.27
CA THR A 104 24.53 -43.62 -20.38
C THR A 104 23.48 -42.52 -20.34
N ASN A 105 22.67 -42.49 -19.27
CA ASN A 105 21.61 -41.52 -19.09
C ASN A 105 22.12 -40.08 -19.09
N VAL A 106 21.58 -39.25 -19.95
CA VAL A 106 21.75 -37.81 -19.92
C VAL A 106 20.69 -37.23 -19.02
N LYS A 107 21.12 -36.64 -17.88
CA LYS A 107 20.20 -36.07 -16.90
C LYS A 107 19.25 -35.07 -17.54
N PRO A 108 18.00 -34.98 -17.07
CA PRO A 108 17.05 -34.00 -17.56
C PRO A 108 17.51 -32.58 -17.26
N ILE A 109 17.00 -31.62 -18.01
CA ILE A 109 17.22 -30.18 -17.80
C ILE A 109 15.97 -29.63 -17.13
N ALA A 110 16.08 -29.24 -15.85
CA ALA A 110 14.98 -28.58 -15.12
C ALA A 110 14.84 -27.14 -15.58
N ASP A 111 13.64 -26.74 -15.99
CA ASP A 111 13.29 -25.37 -16.33
C ASP A 111 11.81 -25.10 -16.05
N PHE A 112 11.49 -23.83 -15.74
CA PHE A 112 10.11 -23.41 -15.48
C PHE A 112 9.91 -21.92 -15.67
N SER A 113 8.65 -21.54 -15.85
CA SER A 113 8.16 -20.17 -15.84
C SER A 113 6.98 -20.03 -14.86
N TRP A 114 6.62 -18.80 -14.57
CA TRP A 114 5.44 -18.48 -13.73
C TRP A 114 4.74 -17.22 -14.24
N GLU A 115 3.46 -17.09 -13.91
CA GLU A 115 2.63 -15.92 -14.21
C GLU A 115 1.78 -15.54 -12.97
N PRO A 116 1.75 -14.23 -12.60
CA PRO A 116 2.50 -13.10 -13.19
C PRO A 116 4.00 -13.16 -12.86
N GLN A 117 4.86 -12.59 -13.72
CA GLN A 117 6.33 -12.60 -13.51
C GLN A 117 6.83 -11.52 -12.55
N SER A 118 5.98 -10.51 -12.23
CA SER A 118 6.31 -9.40 -11.33
C SER A 118 5.06 -8.88 -10.65
N GLY A 119 5.23 -8.15 -9.54
CA GLY A 119 4.13 -7.59 -8.76
C GLY A 119 3.33 -8.64 -8.00
N ILE A 120 3.92 -9.80 -7.72
CA ILE A 120 3.32 -10.85 -6.91
C ILE A 120 3.23 -10.37 -5.48
N ARG A 121 2.07 -10.52 -4.86
CA ARG A 121 1.81 -10.12 -3.47
C ARG A 121 1.40 -11.29 -2.60
N ALA A 122 1.63 -11.18 -1.32
CA ALA A 122 1.12 -12.17 -0.37
C ALA A 122 -0.42 -12.26 -0.49
N GLY A 123 -0.91 -13.48 -0.70
CA GLY A 123 -2.30 -13.78 -1.01
C GLY A 123 -2.62 -14.00 -2.49
N ASP A 124 -1.71 -13.66 -3.41
CA ASP A 124 -1.92 -13.90 -4.84
C ASP A 124 -1.67 -15.36 -5.22
N GLU A 125 -2.52 -15.90 -6.08
CA GLU A 125 -2.32 -17.21 -6.71
C GLU A 125 -1.42 -17.05 -7.95
N VAL A 126 -0.32 -17.79 -7.97
CA VAL A 126 0.66 -17.78 -9.06
C VAL A 126 0.62 -19.14 -9.78
N GLN A 127 0.49 -19.13 -11.10
CA GLN A 127 0.56 -20.31 -11.94
C GLN A 127 2.01 -20.63 -12.31
N PHE A 128 2.50 -21.81 -11.97
CA PHE A 128 3.80 -22.33 -12.41
C PHE A 128 3.62 -23.27 -13.58
N THR A 129 4.55 -23.21 -14.53
CA THR A 129 4.52 -24.03 -15.76
C THR A 129 5.87 -24.68 -15.95
N ASP A 130 5.90 -26.01 -15.98
CA ASP A 130 7.07 -26.81 -16.32
C ASP A 130 7.55 -26.54 -17.75
N LYS A 131 8.85 -26.32 -17.92
CA LYS A 131 9.55 -26.14 -19.19
C LYS A 131 10.74 -27.10 -19.31
N SER A 132 10.80 -28.07 -18.42
CA SER A 132 11.88 -29.04 -18.39
C SER A 132 11.88 -29.94 -19.61
N SER A 133 13.05 -30.43 -19.96
CA SER A 133 13.25 -31.35 -21.07
C SER A 133 14.24 -32.45 -20.70
N ASP A 134 14.13 -33.57 -21.38
CA ASP A 134 15.06 -34.70 -21.28
C ASP A 134 15.62 -35.04 -22.68
N PRO A 135 16.94 -34.98 -22.87
CA PRO A 135 17.55 -35.16 -24.19
C PRO A 135 17.47 -36.58 -24.76
N ASP A 136 17.41 -37.63 -23.93
CA ASP A 136 17.47 -39.03 -24.33
C ASP A 136 16.33 -39.89 -23.76
N GLY A 137 15.38 -39.24 -23.03
CA GLY A 137 14.27 -39.94 -22.38
C GLY A 137 13.03 -39.09 -22.22
N SER A 138 12.38 -39.23 -21.07
CA SER A 138 11.18 -38.48 -20.67
C SER A 138 11.15 -38.23 -19.19
N ILE A 139 10.63 -37.06 -18.78
CA ILE A 139 10.42 -36.72 -17.39
C ILE A 139 9.19 -37.47 -16.85
N VAL A 140 9.33 -38.12 -15.71
CA VAL A 140 8.29 -38.94 -15.08
C VAL A 140 7.85 -38.43 -13.72
N SER A 141 8.58 -37.44 -13.14
CA SER A 141 8.24 -36.92 -11.81
C SER A 141 8.71 -35.47 -11.65
N TRP A 142 7.91 -34.68 -10.96
CA TRP A 142 8.11 -33.29 -10.60
C TRP A 142 8.01 -33.14 -9.10
N GLU A 143 8.94 -32.42 -8.48
CA GLU A 143 8.91 -32.00 -7.07
C GLU A 143 9.20 -30.51 -7.02
N TRP A 144 8.16 -29.74 -6.72
CA TRP A 144 8.27 -28.32 -6.48
C TRP A 144 8.43 -28.04 -5.00
N LYS A 145 9.32 -27.08 -4.66
CA LYS A 145 9.44 -26.55 -3.29
C LYS A 145 9.22 -25.06 -3.30
N PHE A 146 8.32 -24.61 -2.43
CA PHE A 146 7.98 -23.23 -2.16
C PHE A 146 8.32 -22.97 -0.69
N GLY A 147 9.56 -22.57 -0.38
CA GLY A 147 10.04 -22.57 1.00
C GLY A 147 9.94 -23.96 1.62
N SER A 148 9.04 -24.16 2.59
CA SER A 148 8.79 -25.44 3.26
C SER A 148 7.69 -26.31 2.61
N THR A 149 6.90 -25.76 1.69
CA THR A 149 5.79 -26.47 1.05
C THR A 149 6.28 -27.24 -0.17
N VAL A 150 5.82 -28.48 -0.32
CA VAL A 150 6.16 -29.37 -1.44
C VAL A 150 4.91 -29.74 -2.24
N LEU A 151 4.96 -29.63 -3.58
CA LEU A 151 3.94 -30.04 -4.53
C LEU A 151 4.55 -30.95 -5.58
N ASN A 152 3.76 -31.95 -6.08
CA ASN A 152 4.24 -32.95 -7.05
C ASN A 152 3.47 -32.90 -8.38
N GLU A 153 2.73 -31.85 -8.63
CA GLU A 153 2.04 -31.63 -9.90
C GLU A 153 3.00 -31.09 -10.95
N GLN A 154 2.77 -31.37 -12.24
CA GLN A 154 3.61 -30.83 -13.31
C GLN A 154 3.52 -29.30 -13.40
N ASN A 155 2.30 -28.76 -13.30
CA ASN A 155 2.03 -27.31 -13.44
C ASN A 155 1.19 -26.83 -12.25
N PRO A 156 1.79 -26.65 -11.06
CA PRO A 156 1.03 -26.30 -9.86
C PRO A 156 0.62 -24.82 -9.87
N LYS A 157 -0.42 -24.54 -9.10
CA LYS A 157 -0.74 -23.21 -8.62
C LYS A 157 -0.29 -23.09 -7.18
N PHE A 158 0.28 -21.94 -6.83
CA PHE A 158 0.72 -21.69 -5.46
C PHE A 158 0.34 -20.29 -5.01
N THR A 159 -0.15 -20.16 -3.76
CA THR A 159 -0.44 -18.89 -3.12
C THR A 159 0.61 -18.63 -2.05
N PHE A 160 1.36 -17.53 -2.21
CA PHE A 160 2.33 -17.11 -1.21
C PHE A 160 1.60 -16.48 -0.02
N ALA A 161 1.71 -17.08 1.17
CA ALA A 161 1.04 -16.58 2.37
C ALA A 161 1.74 -15.36 2.99
N GLU A 162 3.05 -15.25 2.82
CA GLU A 162 3.90 -14.21 3.44
C GLU A 162 4.68 -13.44 2.37
N TYR A 163 5.04 -12.21 2.70
CA TYR A 163 5.89 -11.37 1.84
C TYR A 163 7.38 -11.60 2.11
N GLY A 164 8.20 -11.23 1.15
CA GLY A 164 9.66 -11.36 1.20
C GLY A 164 10.19 -12.18 0.04
N ASP A 165 11.48 -12.51 0.10
CA ASP A 165 12.14 -13.32 -0.90
C ASP A 165 11.91 -14.81 -0.62
N VAL A 166 11.29 -15.51 -1.57
CA VAL A 166 10.97 -16.94 -1.46
C VAL A 166 11.76 -17.72 -2.50
N GLU A 167 12.53 -18.71 -2.06
CA GLU A 167 13.16 -19.66 -2.95
C GLU A 167 12.11 -20.66 -3.47
N VAL A 168 12.00 -20.73 -4.80
CA VAL A 168 11.19 -21.72 -5.52
C VAL A 168 12.10 -22.64 -6.31
N SER A 169 11.97 -23.94 -6.11
CA SER A 169 12.75 -24.92 -6.86
C SER A 169 11.86 -26.00 -7.48
N LEU A 170 12.24 -26.42 -8.69
CA LEU A 170 11.70 -27.57 -9.38
C LEU A 170 12.78 -28.63 -9.52
N THR A 171 12.54 -29.80 -8.95
CA THR A 171 13.34 -31.00 -9.19
C THR A 171 12.55 -31.93 -10.12
N VAL A 172 13.15 -32.31 -11.23
CA VAL A 172 12.57 -33.29 -12.16
C VAL A 172 13.37 -34.58 -12.15
N VAL A 173 12.69 -35.69 -12.42
CA VAL A 173 13.27 -37.03 -12.53
C VAL A 173 12.87 -37.62 -13.86
N ASP A 174 13.85 -38.16 -14.60
CA ASP A 174 13.60 -38.87 -15.85
C ASP A 174 13.18 -40.33 -15.64
N ASN A 175 12.87 -41.03 -16.74
CA ASN A 175 12.50 -42.45 -16.76
C ASN A 175 13.66 -43.38 -16.36
N MET A 176 14.91 -42.90 -16.39
CA MET A 176 16.11 -43.61 -15.95
C MET A 176 16.61 -43.19 -14.58
N LYS A 177 15.78 -42.38 -13.83
CA LYS A 177 16.02 -41.88 -12.48
C LYS A 177 17.13 -40.83 -12.35
N GLY A 178 17.60 -40.25 -13.41
CA GLY A 178 18.42 -39.07 -13.43
C GLY A 178 17.63 -37.87 -12.84
N ARG A 179 18.31 -36.98 -12.15
CA ARG A 179 17.68 -35.83 -11.48
C ARG A 179 18.38 -34.53 -11.82
N ASN A 180 17.57 -33.47 -11.93
CA ASN A 180 18.07 -32.11 -12.04
C ASN A 180 17.13 -31.15 -11.29
N THR A 181 17.69 -30.05 -10.79
CA THR A 181 16.94 -29.05 -10.02
C THR A 181 17.27 -27.65 -10.54
N LYS A 182 16.23 -26.85 -10.78
CA LYS A 182 16.34 -25.41 -11.01
C LYS A 182 15.78 -24.68 -9.77
N THR A 183 16.48 -23.65 -9.29
CA THR A 183 16.06 -22.78 -8.19
C THR A 183 16.03 -21.34 -8.66
N VAL A 184 15.00 -20.59 -8.24
CA VAL A 184 14.82 -19.15 -8.51
C VAL A 184 14.33 -18.50 -7.23
N THR A 185 14.79 -17.29 -6.94
CA THR A 185 14.22 -16.47 -5.88
C THR A 185 13.12 -15.58 -6.44
N ILE A 186 11.92 -15.66 -5.88
CA ILE A 186 10.76 -14.83 -6.24
C ILE A 186 10.55 -13.83 -5.11
N HIS A 187 10.52 -12.53 -5.47
CA HIS A 187 10.15 -11.48 -4.54
C HIS A 187 8.63 -11.38 -4.45
N VAL A 188 8.09 -11.46 -3.23
CA VAL A 188 6.66 -11.34 -2.92
C VAL A 188 6.45 -10.06 -2.13
N ASP A 189 5.68 -9.13 -2.69
CA ASP A 189 5.32 -7.87 -2.04
C ASP A 189 4.31 -8.08 -0.91
N LYS A 190 4.16 -7.07 -0.05
CA LYS A 190 3.12 -7.09 0.99
C LYS A 190 1.72 -7.16 0.35
N SER A 191 0.83 -7.92 1.00
CA SER A 191 -0.58 -7.98 0.61
C SER A 191 -1.21 -6.58 0.64
N VAL A 192 -2.05 -6.27 -0.36
CA VAL A 192 -2.89 -5.06 -0.34
C VAL A 192 -3.88 -5.05 0.84
N TYR A 193 -4.18 -6.21 1.37
CA TYR A 193 -5.09 -6.41 2.50
C TYR A 193 -4.43 -6.30 3.88
N SER A 194 -3.16 -5.87 3.96
CA SER A 194 -2.45 -5.71 5.24
C SER A 194 -2.14 -4.25 5.54
N LEU A 195 -2.35 -3.87 6.81
CA LEU A 195 -1.84 -2.66 7.43
C LEU A 195 -1.15 -3.08 8.73
N GLU A 196 0.07 -2.60 8.94
CA GLU A 196 0.90 -2.95 10.09
C GLU A 196 1.29 -1.69 10.88
N LEU A 197 1.05 -1.67 12.18
CA LEU A 197 1.55 -0.62 13.05
C LEU A 197 3.05 -0.81 13.26
N VAL A 198 3.86 0.10 12.72
CA VAL A 198 5.32 0.06 12.88
C VAL A 198 5.71 0.59 14.25
N TRP A 199 5.17 1.75 14.61
CA TRP A 199 5.34 2.34 15.94
C TRP A 199 4.22 3.35 16.26
N ALA A 200 4.04 3.61 17.57
CA ALA A 200 3.17 4.63 18.10
C ALA A 200 3.89 5.41 19.21
N LYS A 201 3.89 6.74 19.15
CA LYS A 201 4.62 7.60 20.08
C LYS A 201 3.73 8.73 20.57
N ALA A 202 3.50 8.79 21.88
CA ALA A 202 2.93 9.98 22.49
C ALA A 202 3.92 11.15 22.34
N TYR A 203 3.44 12.29 21.86
CA TYR A 203 4.29 13.47 21.63
C TYR A 203 3.95 14.66 22.54
N GLU A 204 2.91 14.52 23.29
CA GLU A 204 2.47 15.46 24.31
C GLU A 204 2.16 14.71 25.61
N ASN A 205 2.60 15.25 26.74
CA ASN A 205 2.40 14.64 28.05
C ASN A 205 1.31 15.35 28.89
N ASP A 206 0.73 16.43 28.38
CA ASP A 206 -0.40 17.09 29.04
C ASP A 206 -1.66 16.26 28.79
N PRO A 207 -2.32 15.70 29.83
CA PRO A 207 -3.52 14.90 29.68
C PRO A 207 -4.74 15.72 29.20
N GLU A 208 -4.66 17.06 29.27
CA GLU A 208 -5.69 17.96 28.73
C GLU A 208 -5.46 18.33 27.27
N ALA A 209 -4.28 18.01 26.71
CA ALA A 209 -3.98 18.20 25.30
C ALA A 209 -4.73 17.18 24.44
N PHE A 210 -5.13 17.59 23.26
CA PHE A 210 -5.82 16.73 22.31
C PHE A 210 -5.35 17.01 20.87
N VAL A 211 -5.63 16.08 19.97
CA VAL A 211 -5.46 16.26 18.54
C VAL A 211 -6.76 16.79 17.95
N LYS A 212 -6.73 18.01 17.42
CA LYS A 212 -7.87 18.61 16.73
C LYS A 212 -7.44 19.05 15.34
N PHE A 213 -7.71 18.21 14.35
CA PHE A 213 -7.49 18.47 12.93
C PHE A 213 -6.02 18.70 12.50
N SER A 214 -5.06 18.59 13.44
CA SER A 214 -3.65 18.67 13.11
C SER A 214 -3.18 17.36 12.50
N SER A 215 -2.88 17.39 11.22
CA SER A 215 -2.33 16.24 10.50
C SER A 215 -0.81 16.24 10.57
N PRO A 216 -0.15 15.09 10.55
CA PRO A 216 1.31 15.04 10.49
C PRO A 216 1.83 15.60 9.17
N ALA A 217 3.06 16.11 9.19
CA ALA A 217 3.81 16.52 7.99
C ALA A 217 5.19 15.87 8.00
N THR A 218 5.80 15.66 6.84
CA THR A 218 7.18 15.18 6.75
C THR A 218 8.06 16.20 6.03
N ASN A 219 9.37 16.13 6.24
CA ASN A 219 10.30 16.79 5.35
C ASN A 219 10.28 16.13 3.95
N ALA A 220 10.94 16.75 2.97
CA ALA A 220 10.84 16.36 1.56
C ALA A 220 11.35 14.93 1.25
N ASP A 221 12.33 14.43 2.00
CA ASP A 221 12.87 13.08 1.83
C ASP A 221 12.16 12.01 2.68
N GLY A 222 11.26 12.42 3.60
CA GLY A 222 10.51 11.54 4.49
C GLY A 222 11.28 11.05 5.73
N SER A 223 12.50 11.54 5.96
CA SER A 223 13.33 11.11 7.08
C SER A 223 12.88 11.64 8.43
N VAL A 224 12.10 12.74 8.46
CA VAL A 224 11.58 13.37 9.67
C VAL A 224 10.08 13.60 9.53
N VAL A 225 9.32 13.24 10.58
CA VAL A 225 7.88 13.49 10.68
C VAL A 225 7.60 14.43 11.85
N TYR A 226 6.67 15.36 11.63
CA TYR A 226 6.29 16.42 12.57
C TYR A 226 4.84 16.26 12.98
N ALA A 227 4.56 16.43 14.27
CA ALA A 227 3.22 16.42 14.86
C ALA A 227 3.03 17.62 15.79
N PHE A 228 1.85 18.25 15.73
CA PHE A 228 1.52 19.42 16.54
C PHE A 228 0.24 19.20 17.34
N SER A 229 0.25 19.49 18.64
CA SER A 229 -0.85 19.28 19.57
C SER A 229 -1.62 20.57 19.91
N SER A 230 -2.80 20.43 20.51
CA SER A 230 -3.52 21.56 21.09
C SER A 230 -2.82 22.15 22.32
N GLY A 231 -1.89 21.43 22.94
CA GLY A 231 -0.97 21.92 23.96
C GLY A 231 0.08 22.89 23.42
N CYS A 232 0.03 23.20 22.11
CA CYS A 232 0.97 24.08 21.41
C CYS A 232 2.41 23.55 21.38
N HIS A 233 2.58 22.24 21.42
CA HIS A 233 3.88 21.60 21.27
C HIS A 233 4.01 20.99 19.86
N LEU A 234 5.11 21.35 19.19
CA LEU A 234 5.56 20.72 17.96
C LEU A 234 6.62 19.68 18.31
N ALA A 235 6.45 18.45 17.86
CA ALA A 235 7.42 17.38 18.04
C ALA A 235 7.90 16.86 16.69
N ALA A 236 9.21 16.53 16.60
CA ALA A 236 9.83 15.89 15.46
C ALA A 236 10.33 14.50 15.83
N PHE A 237 10.09 13.55 14.93
CA PHE A 237 10.53 12.16 15.07
C PHE A 237 11.28 11.72 13.81
N SER A 238 12.23 10.81 13.95
CA SER A 238 12.78 10.10 12.80
C SER A 238 11.74 9.17 12.18
N ALA A 239 12.00 8.66 10.98
CA ALA A 239 11.14 7.66 10.33
C ALA A 239 11.00 6.37 11.17
N GLU A 240 12.00 6.04 12.01
CA GLU A 240 12.02 4.90 12.93
C GLU A 240 11.31 5.17 14.26
N GLY A 241 10.81 6.41 14.46
CA GLY A 241 10.06 6.80 15.66
C GLY A 241 10.91 7.24 16.85
N GLU A 242 12.16 7.64 16.62
CA GLU A 242 12.98 8.29 17.64
C GLU A 242 12.61 9.77 17.75
N LYS A 243 12.34 10.26 18.95
CA LYS A 243 12.04 11.68 19.18
C LYS A 243 13.31 12.50 19.05
N LEU A 244 13.37 13.35 18.02
CA LEU A 244 14.53 14.19 17.73
C LEU A 244 14.55 15.43 18.60
N TRP A 245 13.40 16.13 18.66
CA TRP A 245 13.23 17.35 19.45
C TRP A 245 11.75 17.68 19.68
N SER A 246 11.48 18.65 20.53
CA SER A 246 10.18 19.29 20.67
C SER A 246 10.34 20.80 20.88
N PHE A 247 9.40 21.57 20.33
CA PHE A 247 9.34 23.01 20.40
C PHE A 247 8.05 23.45 21.11
N ASP A 248 8.23 24.30 22.13
CA ASP A 248 7.11 24.91 22.87
C ASP A 248 6.72 26.23 22.21
N ALA A 249 5.56 26.24 21.52
CA ALA A 249 5.04 27.43 20.84
C ALA A 249 4.31 28.38 21.79
N THR A 250 4.24 28.11 23.09
CA THR A 250 3.71 29.06 24.08
C THR A 250 4.73 30.13 24.49
N LYS A 251 5.97 30.04 24.01
CA LYS A 251 7.10 30.88 24.39
C LYS A 251 6.83 32.39 24.28
N HIS A 252 6.26 32.84 23.16
CA HIS A 252 5.93 34.28 22.95
C HIS A 252 4.57 34.66 23.49
N ASN A 253 3.72 33.68 23.81
CA ASN A 253 2.39 33.94 24.33
C ASN A 253 1.90 32.79 25.20
N PRO A 254 2.28 32.77 26.48
CA PRO A 254 1.87 31.75 27.43
C PRO A 254 0.37 31.91 27.78
N SER A 255 -0.52 31.47 26.88
CA SER A 255 -1.94 31.48 27.13
C SER A 255 -2.34 30.36 28.10
N PRO A 256 -3.12 30.66 29.15
CA PRO A 256 -3.75 29.61 29.96
C PRO A 256 -4.75 28.75 29.16
N TYR A 257 -5.08 29.14 27.92
CA TYR A 257 -6.02 28.42 27.04
C TYR A 257 -5.47 27.16 26.41
N CYS A 258 -4.17 27.06 26.30
CA CYS A 258 -3.53 25.79 25.91
C CYS A 258 -3.56 24.76 27.06
N LYS A 259 -3.76 25.20 28.31
CA LYS A 259 -3.63 24.35 29.51
C LYS A 259 -4.95 23.83 30.08
N ASP A 260 -6.08 24.49 29.82
CA ASP A 260 -7.32 24.17 30.54
C ASP A 260 -8.36 23.42 29.70
N GLY A 261 -7.98 22.60 28.72
CA GLY A 261 -8.87 21.67 27.97
C GLY A 261 -10.28 22.13 27.59
N THR A 262 -10.84 23.10 28.34
CA THR A 262 -12.18 23.65 28.14
C THR A 262 -12.20 24.73 27.07
N LYS A 263 -11.06 25.28 26.71
CA LYS A 263 -10.95 26.41 25.78
C LYS A 263 -10.04 26.05 24.60
N LYS A 264 -10.67 25.53 23.64
CA LYS A 264 -10.29 25.00 22.33
C LYS A 264 -9.20 25.79 21.61
N GLY A 265 -7.94 25.54 21.91
CA GLY A 265 -6.84 25.94 21.07
C GLY A 265 -7.04 25.38 19.64
N ASN A 266 -6.82 26.18 18.61
CA ASN A 266 -6.82 25.68 17.24
C ASN A 266 -5.42 25.16 16.94
N SER A 267 -5.29 23.86 16.78
CA SER A 267 -4.07 23.28 16.23
C SER A 267 -4.10 23.38 14.71
N CYS A 268 -3.07 23.98 14.11
CA CYS A 268 -2.89 23.90 12.66
C CYS A 268 -2.08 22.67 12.29
N THR A 269 -2.18 22.25 11.05
CA THR A 269 -1.25 21.27 10.46
C THR A 269 0.08 21.97 10.17
N PRO A 270 1.23 21.42 10.57
CA PRO A 270 2.53 21.97 10.22
C PRO A 270 2.74 21.97 8.70
N SER A 271 3.45 22.98 8.16
CA SER A 271 3.96 22.97 6.79
C SER A 271 5.47 22.97 6.84
N VAL A 272 6.11 22.18 5.99
CA VAL A 272 7.57 22.02 5.97
C VAL A 272 8.12 22.53 4.65
N ASP A 273 9.11 23.42 4.74
CA ASP A 273 9.78 23.94 3.57
C ASP A 273 10.88 22.99 3.05
N THR A 274 11.37 23.26 1.87
CA THR A 274 12.45 22.48 1.23
C THR A 274 13.78 22.59 1.99
N ASP A 275 14.00 23.65 2.76
CA ASP A 275 15.17 23.84 3.63
C ASP A 275 15.00 23.18 5.02
N GLY A 276 13.89 22.47 5.26
CA GLY A 276 13.57 21.84 6.55
C GLY A 276 12.95 22.79 7.57
N THR A 277 12.70 24.05 7.24
CA THR A 277 11.97 24.99 8.13
C THR A 277 10.52 24.54 8.28
N VAL A 278 10.04 24.45 9.52
CA VAL A 278 8.66 24.06 9.86
C VAL A 278 7.86 25.30 10.26
N TYR A 279 6.73 25.52 9.60
CA TYR A 279 5.83 26.63 9.91
C TYR A 279 4.61 26.10 10.67
N ILE A 280 4.36 26.68 11.84
CA ILE A 280 3.15 26.42 12.63
C ILE A 280 2.47 27.74 12.99
N ALA A 281 1.15 27.73 12.91
CA ALA A 281 0.34 28.92 13.18
C ALA A 281 -0.57 28.71 14.39
N LEU A 282 -0.64 29.68 15.25
CA LEU A 282 -1.43 29.69 16.47
C LEU A 282 -2.54 30.72 16.39
N ALA A 283 -3.77 30.31 16.73
CA ALA A 283 -4.89 31.23 16.94
C ALA A 283 -5.46 31.10 18.35
N TYR A 284 -5.56 32.18 19.02
CA TYR A 284 -6.24 32.28 20.30
C TYR A 284 -7.68 32.75 20.07
N ASN A 285 -8.64 31.84 20.28
CA ASN A 285 -10.05 32.16 20.07
C ASN A 285 -10.66 32.69 21.34
N GLU A 286 -10.82 34.01 21.46
CA GLU A 286 -11.60 34.58 22.55
C GLU A 286 -12.80 35.42 22.11
N ARG A 287 -13.95 35.12 22.72
CA ARG A 287 -15.12 36.00 22.71
C ARG A 287 -15.09 37.04 23.81
N ASP A 288 -14.18 36.94 24.79
CA ASP A 288 -14.12 37.83 25.93
C ASP A 288 -13.22 39.04 25.66
N ALA A 289 -13.83 40.17 25.39
CA ALA A 289 -13.18 41.45 25.05
C ALA A 289 -12.28 42.03 26.14
N LYS A 290 -12.06 41.30 27.25
CA LYS A 290 -11.26 41.78 28.39
C LYS A 290 -9.80 41.36 28.37
N LEU A 291 -9.42 40.40 27.50
CA LEU A 291 -8.03 39.91 27.40
C LEU A 291 -7.36 40.46 26.15
N THR A 292 -6.87 41.69 26.26
CA THR A 292 -6.10 42.39 25.20
C THR A 292 -4.63 41.95 25.12
N THR A 293 -4.24 40.92 25.85
CA THR A 293 -2.84 40.54 26.09
C THR A 293 -2.35 39.33 25.30
N TYR A 294 -3.18 38.63 24.53
CA TYR A 294 -2.80 37.43 23.82
C TYR A 294 -2.67 37.68 22.32
N GLU A 295 -1.51 37.34 21.79
CA GLU A 295 -1.19 37.54 20.40
C GLU A 295 -1.16 36.20 19.63
N SER A 296 -1.97 36.08 18.60
CA SER A 296 -1.86 34.98 17.66
C SER A 296 -0.66 35.19 16.76
N GLY A 297 0.00 34.14 16.33
CA GLY A 297 1.20 34.29 15.54
C GLY A 297 1.57 33.04 14.74
N VAL A 298 2.60 33.18 13.94
CA VAL A 298 3.25 32.08 13.22
C VAL A 298 4.71 31.98 13.67
N TYR A 299 5.12 30.74 13.91
CA TYR A 299 6.52 30.40 14.14
C TYR A 299 7.11 29.77 12.90
N ALA A 300 8.36 30.11 12.58
CA ALA A 300 9.26 29.30 11.78
C ALA A 300 10.24 28.63 12.74
N VAL A 301 10.31 27.32 12.65
CA VAL A 301 11.18 26.49 13.47
C VAL A 301 12.20 25.81 12.56
N ASN A 302 13.49 25.88 12.89
CA ASN A 302 14.55 25.23 12.14
C ASN A 302 14.44 23.71 12.23
N GLY A 303 15.08 22.98 11.33
CA GLY A 303 15.11 21.52 11.33
C GLY A 303 15.74 20.89 12.60
N ASP A 304 16.48 21.65 13.39
CA ASP A 304 17.05 21.26 14.69
C ASP A 304 16.14 21.55 15.90
N GLY A 305 14.94 22.12 15.65
CA GLY A 305 13.98 22.48 16.68
C GLY A 305 14.19 23.86 17.30
N SER A 306 15.18 24.63 16.88
CA SER A 306 15.37 26.02 17.34
C SER A 306 14.42 26.97 16.62
N GLU A 307 13.99 28.04 17.33
CA GLU A 307 13.18 29.09 16.70
C GLU A 307 14.01 29.85 15.67
N LYS A 308 13.46 29.91 14.42
CA LYS A 308 14.06 30.72 13.35
C LYS A 308 13.57 32.17 13.43
N TRP A 309 12.27 32.34 13.57
CA TRP A 309 11.60 33.62 13.80
C TRP A 309 10.15 33.43 14.26
N TYR A 310 9.58 34.48 14.82
CA TYR A 310 8.18 34.59 15.19
C TYR A 310 7.58 35.86 14.61
N PHE A 311 6.36 35.76 14.07
CA PHE A 311 5.57 36.90 13.61
C PHE A 311 4.21 36.88 14.31
N GLY A 312 3.99 37.88 15.17
CA GLY A 312 2.69 38.10 15.83
C GLY A 312 1.76 38.93 14.95
N TYR A 313 0.49 38.58 14.87
CA TYR A 313 -0.51 39.31 14.08
C TYR A 313 -1.76 39.71 14.87
N GLY A 314 -1.61 39.80 16.16
CA GLY A 314 -2.66 40.27 17.05
C GLY A 314 -3.71 39.20 17.40
N ASN A 315 -4.87 39.63 17.90
CA ASN A 315 -5.92 38.73 18.32
C ASN A 315 -6.65 38.11 17.12
N ALA A 316 -6.26 36.90 16.71
CA ALA A 316 -6.91 36.16 15.66
C ALA A 316 -7.85 35.09 16.23
N ARG A 317 -9.08 35.02 15.72
CA ARG A 317 -10.06 34.02 16.14
C ARG A 317 -9.87 32.65 15.51
N TYR A 318 -9.37 32.62 14.28
CA TYR A 318 -9.21 31.38 13.49
C TYR A 318 -8.05 31.54 12.52
N ILE A 319 -7.37 30.44 12.22
CA ILE A 319 -6.30 30.38 11.23
C ILE A 319 -6.64 29.31 10.21
N ALA A 320 -6.13 29.47 8.98
CA ALA A 320 -6.13 28.38 8.00
C ALA A 320 -5.52 27.12 8.61
N VAL A 321 -6.11 26.00 8.29
CA VAL A 321 -5.69 24.71 8.86
C VAL A 321 -4.23 24.41 8.51
N VAL A 322 -3.72 24.96 7.39
CA VAL A 322 -2.35 24.73 6.89
C VAL A 322 -1.78 26.04 6.34
N PRO A 323 -0.58 26.50 6.75
CA PRO A 323 0.13 27.60 6.09
C PRO A 323 0.45 27.24 4.63
N VAL A 324 0.30 28.20 3.70
CA VAL A 324 0.66 27.99 2.28
C VAL A 324 2.08 28.47 2.06
N VAL A 325 2.98 27.57 1.65
CA VAL A 325 4.42 27.81 1.57
C VAL A 325 4.86 27.82 0.11
N PHE A 326 5.05 29.02 -0.45
CA PHE A 326 5.67 29.23 -1.75
C PHE A 326 7.21 29.27 -1.63
N GLU A 327 7.92 29.24 -2.74
CA GLU A 327 9.39 29.28 -2.76
C GLU A 327 9.97 30.52 -2.02
N ASP A 328 9.31 31.68 -2.14
CA ASP A 328 9.79 32.96 -1.61
C ASP A 328 8.89 33.58 -0.53
N GLN A 329 7.67 33.05 -0.32
CA GLN A 329 6.68 33.64 0.57
C GLN A 329 5.85 32.58 1.29
N ILE A 330 5.32 33.00 2.43
CA ILE A 330 4.37 32.22 3.22
C ILE A 330 3.08 33.00 3.32
N ILE A 331 1.95 32.36 3.08
CA ILE A 331 0.63 32.99 3.18
C ILE A 331 -0.17 32.33 4.30
N LEU A 332 -0.62 33.15 5.22
CA LEU A 332 -1.49 32.79 6.32
C LEU A 332 -2.81 33.49 6.16
N THR A 333 -3.90 32.75 6.23
CA THR A 333 -5.23 33.33 6.22
C THR A 333 -5.83 33.23 7.60
N THR A 334 -6.24 34.34 8.16
CA THR A 334 -6.66 34.47 9.55
C THR A 334 -7.98 35.22 9.68
N LYS A 335 -8.69 34.97 10.75
CA LYS A 335 -9.74 35.86 11.25
C LYS A 335 -9.14 36.73 12.35
N ALA A 336 -8.29 37.67 11.97
CA ALA A 336 -7.65 38.59 12.90
C ALA A 336 -8.44 39.88 13.03
N ASN A 337 -8.54 40.37 14.27
CA ASN A 337 -8.89 41.76 14.53
C ASN A 337 -7.62 42.49 15.03
N PRO A 338 -6.70 42.91 14.12
CA PRO A 338 -5.53 43.65 14.57
C PRO A 338 -5.98 44.93 15.27
N THR A 339 -5.33 45.30 16.36
CA THR A 339 -5.57 46.59 16.97
C THR A 339 -4.90 47.69 16.14
N LYS A 340 -5.50 48.87 16.12
CA LYS A 340 -4.96 50.04 15.43
C LYS A 340 -3.53 50.38 15.84
N ASP A 341 -3.22 50.10 17.12
CA ASP A 341 -1.93 50.46 17.72
C ASP A 341 -0.83 49.42 17.36
N GLN A 342 -1.19 48.17 17.17
CA GLN A 342 -0.22 47.12 16.80
C GLN A 342 0.13 47.11 15.30
N TYR A 343 -0.86 47.41 14.45
CA TYR A 343 -0.68 47.39 12.99
C TYR A 343 -1.42 48.56 12.32
N PRO A 344 -0.95 49.78 12.50
CA PRO A 344 -1.62 50.97 11.97
C PRO A 344 -1.81 51.00 10.46
N GLU A 345 -0.88 50.38 9.71
CA GLU A 345 -0.94 50.26 8.26
C GLU A 345 -2.05 49.35 7.79
N ILE A 346 -2.21 48.20 8.45
CA ILE A 346 -3.28 47.25 8.17
C ILE A 346 -4.63 47.84 8.57
N TRP A 347 -4.70 48.51 9.71
CA TRP A 347 -5.90 49.19 10.17
C TRP A 347 -6.32 50.34 9.25
N SER A 348 -5.37 51.14 8.80
CA SER A 348 -5.66 52.25 7.89
C SER A 348 -6.17 51.81 6.52
N ALA A 349 -5.72 50.67 6.03
CA ALA A 349 -6.11 50.12 4.75
C ALA A 349 -7.46 49.40 4.76
N TYR A 350 -7.80 48.69 5.83
CA TYR A 350 -8.89 47.67 5.82
C TYR A 350 -9.79 47.67 7.05
N GLY A 351 -9.50 48.44 8.10
CA GLY A 351 -10.26 48.46 9.34
C GLY A 351 -10.18 47.12 10.12
N SER A 352 -11.20 46.83 10.91
CA SER A 352 -11.28 45.61 11.75
C SER A 352 -11.66 44.34 10.97
N GLN A 353 -11.26 44.22 9.68
CA GLN A 353 -11.70 43.09 8.84
C GLN A 353 -10.66 41.98 8.79
N ASP A 354 -11.15 40.76 8.60
CA ASP A 354 -10.37 39.54 8.52
C ASP A 354 -9.41 39.55 7.32
N ASN A 355 -8.14 39.25 7.54
CA ASN A 355 -7.08 39.45 6.58
C ASN A 355 -6.21 38.19 6.42
N GLY A 356 -5.62 38.05 5.23
CA GLY A 356 -4.50 37.14 5.01
C GLY A 356 -3.18 37.93 5.15
N HIS A 357 -2.16 37.31 5.70
CA HIS A 357 -0.83 37.87 5.85
C HIS A 357 0.16 37.17 4.92
N VAL A 358 0.87 37.94 4.12
CA VAL A 358 1.97 37.44 3.29
C VAL A 358 3.27 37.84 3.95
N LEU A 359 4.10 36.85 4.25
CA LEU A 359 5.44 37.02 4.82
C LEU A 359 6.50 36.53 3.83
N ASP A 360 7.69 37.09 3.89
CA ASP A 360 8.87 36.49 3.27
C ASP A 360 9.42 35.32 4.14
N LYS A 361 10.41 34.62 3.64
CA LYS A 361 11.03 33.48 4.33
C LYS A 361 11.81 33.85 5.60
N ASN A 362 12.10 35.14 5.80
CA ASN A 362 12.77 35.67 7.00
C ASN A 362 11.79 36.23 8.03
N GLY A 363 10.48 36.06 7.80
CA GLY A 363 9.43 36.57 8.69
C GLY A 363 9.06 38.03 8.46
N GLY A 364 9.64 38.68 7.41
CA GLY A 364 9.33 40.05 7.04
C GLY A 364 7.92 40.16 6.43
N PHE A 365 7.14 41.13 6.89
CA PHE A 365 5.82 41.42 6.35
C PHE A 365 5.90 41.97 4.93
N VAL A 366 5.20 41.37 3.98
CA VAL A 366 5.17 41.76 2.58
C VAL A 366 3.88 42.48 2.22
N GLN A 367 2.73 41.90 2.64
CA GLN A 367 1.43 42.40 2.21
C GLN A 367 0.29 41.82 3.04
N THR A 368 -0.81 42.57 3.14
CA THR A 368 -2.11 42.02 3.60
C THR A 368 -2.99 41.66 2.41
N LEU A 369 -3.68 40.51 2.51
CA LEU A 369 -4.73 40.13 1.58
C LEU A 369 -6.11 40.31 2.24
N LEU A 370 -7.05 40.92 1.50
CA LEU A 370 -8.40 41.11 2.01
C LEU A 370 -9.23 39.84 1.88
N VAL A 371 -9.31 39.04 2.92
CA VAL A 371 -9.98 37.75 2.96
C VAL A 371 -11.43 37.82 3.48
N LYS A 372 -11.89 38.92 4.01
CA LYS A 372 -13.22 39.18 4.64
C LYS A 372 -13.92 37.99 5.32
N GLN A 373 -13.91 38.01 6.65
CA GLN A 373 -14.64 37.13 7.57
C GLN A 373 -14.29 35.64 7.55
N GLY A 374 -13.10 35.31 7.97
CA GLY A 374 -12.81 34.05 8.62
C GLY A 374 -12.75 32.82 7.77
N ASN A 375 -11.63 32.28 7.81
CA ASN A 375 -11.25 31.14 7.06
C ASN A 375 -11.59 29.84 7.79
N TYR A 376 -12.57 29.11 7.29
CA TYR A 376 -12.90 27.76 7.77
C TYR A 376 -12.51 26.70 6.72
N GLY A 377 -12.17 27.11 5.50
CA GLY A 377 -11.76 26.25 4.41
C GLY A 377 -10.26 26.33 4.14
N GLY A 378 -9.80 25.45 3.26
CA GLY A 378 -8.41 25.39 2.85
C GLY A 378 -7.98 26.59 2.00
N SER A 379 -6.68 26.76 1.93
CA SER A 379 -6.01 27.63 0.96
C SER A 379 -5.03 26.82 0.14
N VAL A 380 -4.91 27.12 -1.14
CA VAL A 380 -4.04 26.40 -2.08
C VAL A 380 -3.30 27.36 -2.97
N GLY A 381 -2.14 26.94 -3.45
CA GLY A 381 -1.31 27.68 -4.39
C GLY A 381 -0.91 26.85 -5.60
N LEU A 382 -0.56 27.53 -6.69
CA LEU A 382 0.11 26.95 -7.84
C LEU A 382 1.46 27.66 -8.02
N LYS A 383 2.46 26.93 -8.44
CA LYS A 383 3.83 27.42 -8.69
C LYS A 383 3.87 28.63 -9.65
N ASN A 384 2.93 28.70 -10.57
CA ASN A 384 2.81 29.83 -11.53
C ASN A 384 2.32 31.14 -10.91
N GLY A 385 2.23 31.24 -9.57
CA GLY A 385 1.85 32.47 -8.87
C GLY A 385 0.34 32.68 -8.77
N ILE A 386 -0.42 31.62 -8.59
CA ILE A 386 -1.84 31.66 -8.25
C ILE A 386 -2.03 31.21 -6.80
N PHE A 387 -2.81 31.97 -6.03
CA PHE A 387 -3.22 31.65 -4.67
C PHE A 387 -4.74 31.71 -4.55
N ILE A 388 -5.35 30.69 -3.98
CA ILE A 388 -6.80 30.60 -3.80
C ILE A 388 -7.09 30.36 -2.34
N THR A 389 -8.01 31.14 -1.78
CA THR A 389 -8.44 31.01 -0.38
C THR A 389 -9.93 31.25 -0.24
N HIS A 390 -10.54 30.53 0.66
CA HIS A 390 -11.93 30.74 1.05
C HIS A 390 -12.09 32.02 1.88
N CYS A 391 -13.10 32.82 1.58
CA CYS A 391 -13.37 34.05 2.31
C CYS A 391 -14.48 33.90 3.37
N ASN A 392 -15.61 33.46 3.06
CA ASN A 392 -16.73 32.98 3.91
C ASN A 392 -17.96 32.73 3.02
N SER A 393 -19.06 32.27 3.66
CA SER A 393 -20.32 31.94 2.98
C SER A 393 -20.94 33.08 2.15
N LYS A 394 -20.55 34.33 2.37
CA LYS A 394 -21.06 35.51 1.62
C LYS A 394 -20.11 36.01 0.54
N PHE A 395 -18.84 35.65 0.61
CA PHE A 395 -17.78 36.16 -0.28
C PHE A 395 -17.16 35.07 -1.15
N GLY A 396 -17.51 33.80 -0.93
CA GLY A 396 -16.94 32.65 -1.65
C GLY A 396 -15.44 32.50 -1.46
N SER A 397 -14.81 31.83 -2.41
CA SER A 397 -13.35 31.77 -2.47
C SER A 397 -12.81 32.76 -3.49
N ARG A 398 -11.60 33.26 -3.26
CA ARG A 398 -10.94 34.24 -4.13
C ARG A 398 -9.65 33.69 -4.68
N MET A 399 -9.39 34.07 -5.94
CA MET A 399 -8.15 33.74 -6.66
C MET A 399 -7.30 35.00 -6.79
N TYR A 400 -6.09 34.94 -6.25
CA TYR A 400 -5.10 36.00 -6.32
C TYR A 400 -3.99 35.60 -7.29
N PHE A 401 -3.42 36.60 -7.98
CA PHE A 401 -2.34 36.43 -8.91
C PHE A 401 -1.10 37.21 -8.42
N LYS A 402 0.07 36.57 -8.45
CA LYS A 402 1.33 37.18 -8.08
C LYS A 402 1.86 38.03 -9.22
N GLU A 403 2.02 39.30 -8.98
CA GLU A 403 2.52 40.30 -9.95
C GLU A 403 3.52 41.20 -9.24
N ASN A 404 4.75 41.25 -9.75
CA ASN A 404 5.85 42.05 -9.16
C ASN A 404 6.06 41.76 -7.65
N GLY A 405 6.01 40.50 -7.25
CA GLY A 405 6.19 40.04 -5.86
C GLY A 405 4.98 40.25 -4.92
N LYS A 406 3.89 40.84 -5.41
CA LYS A 406 2.65 41.09 -4.66
C LYS A 406 1.46 40.33 -5.24
N TRP A 407 0.48 40.06 -4.40
CA TRP A 407 -0.73 39.32 -4.77
C TRP A 407 -1.88 40.28 -5.06
N LYS A 408 -2.55 40.12 -6.19
CA LYS A 408 -3.65 40.96 -6.65
C LYS A 408 -4.89 40.13 -6.94
N PHE A 409 -6.04 40.57 -6.43
CA PHE A 409 -7.35 40.07 -6.81
C PHE A 409 -7.96 40.98 -7.87
N TYR A 410 -8.53 40.40 -8.92
CA TYR A 410 -9.22 41.11 -9.99
C TYR A 410 -10.74 41.06 -9.77
N GLY A 411 -11.30 42.07 -9.16
CA GLY A 411 -12.72 42.19 -8.89
C GLY A 411 -13.04 43.08 -7.70
N PRO A 412 -14.28 43.54 -7.56
CA PRO A 412 -14.70 44.39 -6.47
C PRO A 412 -14.62 43.66 -5.13
N ASN A 413 -14.20 44.34 -4.09
CA ASN A 413 -14.13 43.82 -2.72
C ASN A 413 -15.50 43.81 -2.05
N THR A 414 -16.52 43.21 -2.71
CA THR A 414 -17.89 43.11 -2.24
C THR A 414 -18.37 41.68 -2.20
N ASN A 415 -19.48 41.42 -1.53
CA ASN A 415 -20.17 40.13 -1.54
C ASN A 415 -20.95 39.88 -2.86
N GLN A 416 -20.86 40.80 -3.81
CA GLN A 416 -21.47 40.70 -5.14
C GLN A 416 -20.43 40.49 -6.23
N SER A 417 -19.22 40.04 -5.87
CA SER A 417 -18.17 39.84 -6.86
C SER A 417 -18.41 38.59 -7.70
N SER A 418 -18.68 38.78 -8.98
CA SER A 418 -18.74 37.71 -9.98
C SER A 418 -17.40 37.00 -10.22
N LYS A 419 -16.30 37.55 -9.69
CA LYS A 419 -14.96 36.99 -9.75
C LYS A 419 -14.63 36.02 -8.62
N ALA A 420 -15.48 35.92 -7.60
CA ALA A 420 -15.31 34.93 -6.55
C ALA A 420 -15.74 33.54 -7.04
N LEU A 421 -15.07 32.51 -6.56
CA LEU A 421 -15.43 31.12 -6.81
C LEU A 421 -16.60 30.75 -5.90
N GLY A 422 -17.66 30.23 -6.50
CA GLY A 422 -18.92 29.88 -5.85
C GLY A 422 -20.07 30.06 -6.84
N TYR A 423 -21.30 29.98 -6.34
CA TYR A 423 -22.47 30.19 -7.18
C TYR A 423 -22.87 31.69 -7.16
N TYR A 424 -22.83 32.32 -8.32
CA TYR A 424 -23.28 33.69 -8.52
C TYR A 424 -24.61 33.70 -9.29
N ASN A 425 -25.67 34.19 -8.66
CA ASN A 425 -27.02 34.20 -9.26
C ASN A 425 -27.34 35.47 -10.08
N GLY A 426 -26.32 36.23 -10.46
CA GLY A 426 -26.46 37.50 -11.18
C GLY A 426 -26.60 38.72 -10.29
N SER A 427 -26.84 38.58 -8.98
CA SER A 427 -26.96 39.67 -8.02
C SER A 427 -26.19 39.45 -6.73
N THR A 428 -26.12 38.20 -6.26
CA THR A 428 -25.42 37.81 -5.03
C THR A 428 -24.65 36.52 -5.23
N LEU A 429 -23.51 36.39 -4.54
CA LEU A 429 -22.78 35.15 -4.43
C LEU A 429 -23.41 34.30 -3.33
N GLU A 430 -23.83 33.10 -3.67
CA GLU A 430 -24.41 32.14 -2.74
C GLU A 430 -23.43 30.97 -2.54
N THR A 431 -22.72 30.95 -1.41
CA THR A 431 -21.84 29.86 -0.99
C THR A 431 -22.01 29.55 0.48
N GLY A 432 -21.84 28.29 0.86
CA GLY A 432 -21.69 27.87 2.24
C GLY A 432 -20.23 27.96 2.70
N ASP A 433 -19.95 27.42 3.86
CA ASP A 433 -18.58 27.19 4.30
C ASP A 433 -17.91 26.14 3.38
N SER A 434 -16.61 26.24 3.17
CA SER A 434 -15.85 25.31 2.31
C SER A 434 -15.02 24.32 3.13
N GLY A 435 -14.79 23.15 2.55
CA GLY A 435 -13.76 22.19 2.98
C GLY A 435 -12.37 22.53 2.46
N GLN A 436 -11.42 21.62 2.65
CA GLN A 436 -10.09 21.71 2.07
C GLN A 436 -10.18 21.58 0.55
N MET A 437 -9.42 22.40 -0.15
CA MET A 437 -9.38 22.44 -1.61
C MET A 437 -8.30 21.51 -2.15
N ALA A 438 -8.46 21.12 -3.41
CA ALA A 438 -7.42 20.49 -4.20
C ALA A 438 -7.16 21.27 -5.48
N VAL A 439 -5.92 21.21 -5.95
CA VAL A 439 -5.53 21.80 -7.23
C VAL A 439 -4.62 20.82 -7.99
N THR A 440 -4.89 20.63 -9.27
CA THR A 440 -4.13 19.70 -10.11
C THR A 440 -3.05 20.43 -10.93
N PRO A 441 -2.01 19.71 -11.41
CA PRO A 441 -0.93 20.31 -12.20
C PRO A 441 -1.42 21.00 -13.48
N ASP A 442 -2.53 20.56 -14.06
CA ASP A 442 -3.16 21.17 -15.24
C ASP A 442 -3.97 22.44 -14.92
N GLY A 443 -4.07 22.81 -13.63
CA GLY A 443 -4.71 24.04 -13.16
C GLY A 443 -6.19 23.92 -12.86
N LYS A 444 -6.74 22.71 -12.70
CA LYS A 444 -8.09 22.52 -12.18
C LYS A 444 -8.09 22.74 -10.66
N VAL A 445 -9.14 23.37 -10.17
CA VAL A 445 -9.37 23.62 -8.74
C VAL A 445 -10.70 23.01 -8.35
N TYR A 446 -10.66 22.19 -7.31
CA TYR A 446 -11.84 21.53 -6.74
C TYR A 446 -12.14 22.11 -5.37
N ILE A 447 -13.37 22.63 -5.21
CA ILE A 447 -13.81 23.29 -3.98
C ILE A 447 -15.12 22.66 -3.53
N LEU A 448 -15.12 22.11 -2.32
CA LEU A 448 -16.31 21.56 -1.69
C LEU A 448 -16.95 22.61 -0.80
N TYR A 449 -18.21 22.95 -1.06
CA TYR A 449 -18.99 23.90 -0.25
C TYR A 449 -20.20 23.22 0.42
N GLU A 450 -20.69 23.78 1.52
CA GLU A 450 -22.03 23.48 1.99
C GLU A 450 -23.06 23.86 0.91
N ASN A 451 -24.04 22.99 0.66
CA ASN A 451 -25.09 23.25 -0.34
C ASN A 451 -26.19 24.17 0.25
N ILE A 452 -25.93 25.45 0.29
CA ILE A 452 -26.94 26.47 0.60
C ILE A 452 -27.50 27.10 -0.68
N THR A 453 -27.00 26.68 -1.83
CA THR A 453 -27.36 27.21 -3.14
C THR A 453 -28.37 26.29 -3.84
N LYS A 454 -29.05 26.82 -4.86
CA LYS A 454 -29.97 26.04 -5.68
C LYS A 454 -29.28 25.43 -6.93
N ARG A 455 -27.94 25.39 -6.96
CA ARG A 455 -27.16 24.90 -8.12
C ARG A 455 -27.31 23.40 -8.29
N VAL A 456 -27.41 22.67 -7.19
CA VAL A 456 -27.70 21.22 -7.15
C VAL A 456 -28.98 20.96 -6.36
N ALA A 457 -29.55 19.76 -6.46
CA ALA A 457 -30.77 19.41 -5.75
C ALA A 457 -30.62 19.62 -4.23
N ALA A 458 -31.69 20.11 -3.56
CA ALA A 458 -31.69 20.40 -2.13
C ALA A 458 -31.51 19.15 -1.26
N SER A 459 -31.63 17.95 -1.81
CA SER A 459 -31.34 16.69 -1.13
C SER A 459 -29.87 16.47 -0.80
N TYR A 460 -28.95 17.13 -1.51
CA TYR A 460 -27.51 17.07 -1.21
C TYR A 460 -27.13 18.08 -0.12
N ASN A 461 -26.23 17.68 0.79
CA ASN A 461 -25.77 18.54 1.86
C ASN A 461 -24.59 19.43 1.46
N SER A 462 -23.83 18.97 0.47
CA SER A 462 -22.62 19.65 -0.04
C SER A 462 -22.64 19.67 -1.57
N VAL A 463 -21.83 20.56 -2.13
CA VAL A 463 -21.65 20.69 -3.58
C VAL A 463 -20.15 20.83 -3.89
N LEU A 464 -19.66 20.01 -4.81
CA LEU A 464 -18.32 20.10 -5.35
C LEU A 464 -18.33 20.90 -6.64
N TYR A 465 -17.51 21.94 -6.71
CA TYR A 465 -17.27 22.74 -7.92
C TYR A 465 -15.90 22.44 -8.51
N CYS A 466 -15.82 22.44 -9.83
CA CYS A 466 -14.58 22.42 -10.59
C CYS A 466 -14.40 23.75 -11.32
N TYR A 467 -13.24 24.39 -11.16
CA TYR A 467 -12.84 25.59 -11.90
C TYR A 467 -11.54 25.33 -12.66
N ASP A 468 -11.41 25.94 -13.85
CA ASP A 468 -10.17 25.93 -14.61
C ASP A 468 -9.46 27.29 -14.50
N THR A 469 -8.35 27.35 -13.77
CA THR A 469 -7.61 28.62 -13.56
C THR A 469 -7.17 29.29 -14.83
N LYS A 470 -7.02 28.56 -15.94
CA LYS A 470 -6.64 29.07 -17.25
C LYS A 470 -7.75 29.88 -17.93
N LYS A 471 -9.01 29.65 -17.52
CA LYS A 471 -10.17 30.38 -18.05
C LYS A 471 -10.48 31.66 -17.30
N TYR A 472 -9.72 31.98 -16.26
CA TYR A 472 -9.93 33.22 -15.51
C TYR A 472 -9.49 34.45 -16.31
N VAL A 473 -10.42 35.36 -16.56
CA VAL A 473 -10.16 36.63 -17.23
C VAL A 473 -9.82 37.69 -16.18
N LYS A 474 -8.66 38.34 -16.30
CA LYS A 474 -8.16 39.35 -15.35
C LYS A 474 -8.79 40.73 -15.61
N ASP A 475 -10.09 40.82 -15.47
CA ASP A 475 -10.87 42.08 -15.53
C ASP A 475 -11.82 42.19 -14.34
N ASP A 476 -12.56 43.27 -14.20
CA ASP A 476 -13.46 43.51 -13.06
C ASP A 476 -14.90 43.00 -13.29
N SER A 477 -15.25 42.61 -14.51
CA SER A 477 -16.67 42.43 -14.94
C SER A 477 -17.01 41.02 -15.41
N THR A 478 -16.10 40.30 -16.08
CA THR A 478 -16.38 38.97 -16.63
C THR A 478 -16.62 37.94 -15.52
N PRO A 479 -17.80 37.33 -15.41
CA PRO A 479 -18.04 36.27 -14.41
C PRO A 479 -17.09 35.09 -14.53
N TYR A 480 -16.75 34.48 -13.40
CA TYR A 480 -15.93 33.28 -13.39
C TYR A 480 -16.78 32.07 -12.95
N GLU A 481 -17.24 31.33 -13.96
CA GLU A 481 -18.14 30.20 -13.78
C GLU A 481 -17.40 28.88 -13.60
N PRO A 482 -17.93 27.95 -12.81
CA PRO A 482 -17.38 26.59 -12.71
C PRO A 482 -17.62 25.84 -14.02
N GLU A 483 -16.72 24.89 -14.33
CA GLU A 483 -16.91 23.97 -15.45
C GLU A 483 -18.07 23.01 -15.21
N TRP A 484 -18.17 22.55 -13.96
CA TRP A 484 -19.27 21.70 -13.50
C TRP A 484 -19.46 21.84 -11.98
N ALA A 485 -20.62 21.35 -11.51
CA ALA A 485 -20.96 21.27 -10.10
C ALA A 485 -21.71 19.96 -9.83
N THR A 486 -21.26 19.21 -8.82
CA THR A 486 -21.85 17.90 -8.45
C THR A 486 -22.29 17.90 -6.99
N GLY A 487 -23.52 17.41 -6.73
CA GLY A 487 -24.06 17.24 -5.40
C GLY A 487 -23.35 16.12 -4.63
N ILE A 488 -22.97 16.37 -3.39
CA ILE A 488 -22.29 15.43 -2.50
C ILE A 488 -23.15 15.19 -1.27
N ASN A 489 -23.34 13.93 -0.92
CA ASN A 489 -24.01 13.53 0.32
C ASN A 489 -23.06 13.70 1.52
N GLY A 490 -23.62 13.98 2.70
CA GLY A 490 -22.85 14.22 3.92
C GLY A 490 -22.47 15.69 4.10
N LYS A 491 -22.20 16.05 5.34
CA LYS A 491 -22.00 17.43 5.76
C LYS A 491 -20.53 17.80 5.81
N LEU A 492 -20.20 19.01 5.37
CA LEU A 492 -18.97 19.68 5.79
C LEU A 492 -19.11 20.08 7.25
N ALA A 493 -18.24 19.56 8.10
CA ALA A 493 -18.17 20.08 9.45
C ALA A 493 -17.27 21.32 9.44
N ARG A 494 -17.78 22.42 9.95
CA ARG A 494 -16.98 23.64 10.16
C ARG A 494 -15.73 23.29 10.96
N TYR A 495 -14.58 23.81 10.55
CA TYR A 495 -13.28 23.60 11.19
C TYR A 495 -12.67 22.20 11.08
N ASN A 496 -13.10 21.39 10.15
CA ASN A 496 -12.56 20.07 9.93
C ASN A 496 -11.57 20.05 8.75
N GLY A 497 -10.69 19.06 8.75
CA GLY A 497 -9.81 18.77 7.62
C GLY A 497 -10.51 18.08 6.45
N LEU A 498 -11.85 17.99 6.43
CA LEU A 498 -12.63 17.41 5.35
C LEU A 498 -12.40 18.16 4.04
N GLY A 499 -12.27 17.45 2.94
CA GLY A 499 -12.04 18.10 1.67
C GLY A 499 -11.80 17.12 0.52
N VAL A 500 -11.03 17.61 -0.43
CA VAL A 500 -10.81 16.98 -1.73
C VAL A 500 -9.36 16.56 -1.86
N VAL A 501 -9.13 15.37 -2.41
CA VAL A 501 -7.83 14.91 -2.89
C VAL A 501 -8.00 14.27 -4.26
N CYS A 502 -6.90 14.13 -5.02
CA CYS A 502 -6.91 13.61 -6.38
C CYS A 502 -5.93 12.44 -6.50
N GLY A 503 -6.33 11.38 -7.19
CA GLY A 503 -5.44 10.30 -7.62
C GLY A 503 -4.61 10.69 -8.86
N ALA A 504 -3.56 9.95 -9.15
CA ALA A 504 -2.71 10.16 -10.33
C ALA A 504 -3.47 9.94 -11.66
N ASP A 505 -4.53 9.14 -11.63
CA ASP A 505 -5.44 8.90 -12.75
C ASP A 505 -6.48 10.02 -12.97
N GLY A 506 -6.42 11.09 -12.16
CA GLY A 506 -7.38 12.19 -12.17
C GLY A 506 -8.68 11.91 -11.43
N THR A 507 -8.87 10.74 -10.81
CA THR A 507 -10.03 10.47 -9.95
C THR A 507 -10.04 11.42 -8.76
N ILE A 508 -11.19 12.01 -8.48
CA ILE A 508 -11.38 12.98 -7.40
C ILE A 508 -12.04 12.27 -6.22
N TYR A 509 -11.45 12.38 -5.03
CA TYR A 509 -11.98 11.79 -3.81
C TYR A 509 -12.40 12.88 -2.84
N VAL A 510 -13.65 12.82 -2.39
CA VAL A 510 -14.24 13.78 -1.47
C VAL A 510 -14.59 13.09 -0.16
N THR A 511 -14.10 13.63 0.95
CA THR A 511 -14.52 13.21 2.29
C THR A 511 -15.63 14.10 2.82
N SER A 512 -16.69 13.49 3.36
CA SER A 512 -17.80 14.21 4.00
C SER A 512 -18.21 13.54 5.32
N GLY A 513 -18.59 14.35 6.30
CA GLY A 513 -19.01 13.89 7.62
C GLY A 513 -20.49 13.50 7.70
N SER A 514 -20.88 12.85 8.78
CA SER A 514 -22.26 12.45 9.04
C SER A 514 -23.16 13.64 9.39
N THR A 515 -24.46 13.54 9.04
CA THR A 515 -25.49 14.51 9.45
C THR A 515 -26.87 13.85 9.44
N GLY A 516 -27.59 13.90 10.56
CA GLY A 516 -28.85 13.18 10.72
C GLY A 516 -28.65 11.68 10.40
N ASP A 517 -29.48 11.15 9.51
CA ASP A 517 -29.40 9.75 9.07
C ASP A 517 -28.34 9.50 7.97
N ILE A 518 -27.70 10.56 7.47
CA ILE A 518 -26.69 10.47 6.42
C ILE A 518 -25.35 10.14 7.05
N LYS A 519 -24.79 8.97 6.72
CA LYS A 519 -23.47 8.53 7.19
C LYS A 519 -22.33 9.28 6.50
N ALA A 520 -21.24 9.45 7.24
CA ALA A 520 -19.96 9.92 6.70
C ALA A 520 -19.47 8.98 5.58
N ARG A 521 -18.77 9.54 4.58
CA ARG A 521 -18.32 8.76 3.42
C ARG A 521 -17.15 9.35 2.69
N VAL A 522 -16.55 8.51 1.87
CA VAL A 522 -15.67 8.90 0.77
C VAL A 522 -16.44 8.73 -0.53
N THR A 523 -16.51 9.79 -1.34
CA THR A 523 -17.13 9.77 -2.69
C THR A 523 -16.03 9.90 -3.72
N ALA A 524 -15.96 8.98 -4.68
CA ALA A 524 -15.06 9.06 -5.83
C ALA A 524 -15.82 9.59 -7.05
N LEU A 525 -15.18 10.52 -7.78
CA LEU A 525 -15.74 11.11 -8.99
C LEU A 525 -14.72 11.03 -10.14
N THR A 526 -15.24 11.02 -11.35
CA THR A 526 -14.45 11.22 -12.56
C THR A 526 -13.96 12.67 -12.66
N PRO A 527 -12.95 12.98 -13.49
CA PRO A 527 -12.56 14.37 -13.78
C PRO A 527 -13.70 15.24 -14.36
N SER A 528 -14.72 14.62 -14.96
CA SER A 528 -15.94 15.29 -15.47
C SER A 528 -16.99 15.55 -14.39
N GLY A 529 -16.78 15.08 -13.15
CA GLY A 529 -17.68 15.30 -12.04
C GLY A 529 -18.76 14.20 -11.85
N ASP A 530 -18.69 13.11 -12.59
CA ASP A 530 -19.64 11.98 -12.44
C ASP A 530 -19.20 11.10 -11.26
N VAL A 531 -20.15 10.69 -10.41
CA VAL A 531 -19.85 9.81 -9.27
C VAL A 531 -19.53 8.41 -9.76
N LYS A 532 -18.35 7.90 -9.40
CA LYS A 532 -17.90 6.52 -9.66
C LYS A 532 -18.44 5.56 -8.61
N TRP A 533 -18.25 5.90 -7.34
CA TRP A 533 -18.71 5.12 -6.19
C TRP A 533 -18.72 5.96 -4.89
N GLU A 534 -19.45 5.47 -3.90
CA GLU A 534 -19.46 5.99 -2.52
C GLU A 534 -19.12 4.87 -1.54
N SER A 535 -18.26 5.14 -0.56
CA SER A 535 -17.88 4.23 0.51
C SER A 535 -18.26 4.82 1.86
N LEU A 536 -19.12 4.13 2.61
CA LEU A 536 -19.61 4.60 3.92
C LEU A 536 -18.60 4.30 5.02
N ALA A 537 -18.37 5.27 5.91
CA ALA A 537 -17.62 5.05 7.14
C ALA A 537 -18.49 4.43 8.23
N ASP A 538 -17.89 3.66 9.14
CA ASP A 538 -18.62 3.09 10.29
C ASP A 538 -18.90 4.15 11.37
N GLY A 539 -17.96 5.07 11.58
CA GLY A 539 -18.06 6.17 12.51
C GLY A 539 -18.32 7.52 11.82
N ASN A 540 -17.34 8.41 11.89
CA ASN A 540 -17.40 9.73 11.26
C ASN A 540 -16.04 10.15 10.71
N LEU A 541 -16.03 11.08 9.77
CA LEU A 541 -14.82 11.64 9.17
C LEU A 541 -14.60 13.07 9.65
N SER A 542 -13.35 13.43 9.87
CA SER A 542 -12.93 14.79 10.24
C SER A 542 -11.71 15.28 9.46
N GLY A 543 -11.07 14.42 8.68
CA GLY A 543 -9.93 14.71 7.84
C GLY A 543 -10.16 14.38 6.37
N SER A 544 -9.32 14.91 5.48
CA SER A 544 -9.23 14.51 4.09
C SER A 544 -8.67 13.10 3.98
N ALA A 545 -8.97 12.42 2.87
CA ALA A 545 -8.30 11.18 2.52
C ALA A 545 -6.84 11.42 2.10
N ALA A 546 -6.09 10.32 1.94
CA ALA A 546 -4.81 10.29 1.24
C ALA A 546 -4.81 9.17 0.21
N VAL A 547 -4.07 9.33 -0.89
CA VAL A 547 -4.01 8.37 -1.99
C VAL A 547 -2.56 7.94 -2.20
N ASP A 548 -2.30 6.64 -2.21
CA ASP A 548 -0.98 6.09 -2.44
C ASP A 548 -0.64 5.99 -3.94
N ASN A 549 0.60 5.65 -4.25
CA ASN A 549 1.07 5.51 -5.64
C ASN A 549 0.48 4.31 -6.40
N GLU A 550 -0.25 3.43 -5.72
CA GLU A 550 -1.01 2.34 -6.32
C GLU A 550 -2.49 2.71 -6.53
N GLY A 551 -2.91 3.89 -6.04
CA GLY A 551 -4.26 4.42 -6.15
C GLY A 551 -5.19 4.05 -5.00
N TYR A 552 -4.74 3.31 -3.96
CA TYR A 552 -5.57 3.03 -2.79
C TYR A 552 -5.79 4.28 -1.95
N ILE A 553 -6.97 4.36 -1.36
CA ILE A 553 -7.43 5.52 -0.62
C ILE A 553 -7.42 5.20 0.88
N TYR A 554 -6.84 6.09 1.67
CA TYR A 554 -6.76 5.96 3.13
C TYR A 554 -7.53 7.08 3.80
N TYR A 555 -8.29 6.75 4.85
CA TYR A 555 -8.92 7.74 5.72
C TYR A 555 -8.89 7.30 7.18
N ASN A 556 -8.87 8.27 8.08
CA ASN A 556 -9.04 8.04 9.50
C ASN A 556 -10.53 8.09 9.85
N ASP A 557 -11.07 7.03 10.43
CA ASP A 557 -12.39 7.04 11.03
C ASP A 557 -12.27 7.59 12.47
N TYR A 558 -12.79 8.80 12.65
CA TYR A 558 -12.63 9.59 13.85
C TYR A 558 -13.19 8.91 15.10
N ILE A 559 -14.37 8.29 15.00
CA ILE A 559 -15.07 7.72 16.18
C ILE A 559 -14.53 6.33 16.50
N THR A 560 -14.25 5.53 15.49
CA THR A 560 -13.78 4.16 15.71
C THR A 560 -12.27 4.08 15.98
N GLY A 561 -11.53 5.16 15.78
CA GLY A 561 -10.09 5.20 16.01
C GLY A 561 -9.26 4.38 15.00
N ARG A 562 -9.80 4.12 13.80
CA ARG A 562 -9.19 3.25 12.78
C ARG A 562 -8.63 4.03 11.62
N LEU A 563 -7.55 3.52 11.06
CA LEU A 563 -7.13 3.82 9.69
C LEU A 563 -7.74 2.76 8.76
N VAL A 564 -8.42 3.21 7.71
CA VAL A 564 -9.12 2.36 6.74
C VAL A 564 -8.52 2.56 5.36
N LYS A 565 -8.33 1.46 4.60
CA LYS A 565 -7.86 1.42 3.21
C LYS A 565 -8.99 0.99 2.29
N LEU A 566 -9.21 1.73 1.19
CA LEU A 566 -10.23 1.44 0.19
C LEU A 566 -9.61 1.08 -1.16
N SER A 567 -10.29 0.21 -1.91
CA SER A 567 -10.00 -0.11 -3.31
C SER A 567 -10.35 1.08 -4.21
N PRO A 568 -9.48 1.51 -5.15
CA PRO A 568 -9.80 2.56 -6.11
C PRO A 568 -10.88 2.16 -7.13
N ALA A 569 -11.06 0.86 -7.36
CA ALA A 569 -11.97 0.35 -8.39
C ALA A 569 -13.45 0.53 -8.00
N ASP A 570 -13.80 0.25 -6.74
CA ASP A 570 -15.19 0.13 -6.29
C ASP A 570 -15.46 0.71 -4.89
N GLY A 571 -14.45 1.30 -4.25
CA GLY A 571 -14.55 1.87 -2.90
C GLY A 571 -14.72 0.85 -1.79
N LYS A 572 -14.57 -0.44 -2.05
CA LYS A 572 -14.63 -1.45 -1.00
C LYS A 572 -13.47 -1.33 -0.04
N ARG A 573 -13.75 -1.57 1.23
CA ARG A 573 -12.74 -1.67 2.28
C ARG A 573 -11.89 -2.91 2.02
N VAL A 574 -10.57 -2.72 1.85
CA VAL A 574 -9.61 -3.81 1.62
C VAL A 574 -8.75 -4.09 2.84
N ALA A 575 -8.53 -3.08 3.69
CA ALA A 575 -7.83 -3.26 4.97
C ALA A 575 -8.27 -2.21 5.99
N GLU A 576 -8.08 -2.51 7.26
CA GLU A 576 -8.21 -1.55 8.36
C GLU A 576 -7.31 -1.95 9.53
N ILE A 577 -6.94 -0.96 10.34
CA ILE A 577 -6.16 -1.17 11.56
C ILE A 577 -6.64 -0.24 12.67
N GLN A 578 -6.78 -0.79 13.89
CA GLN A 578 -7.06 0.00 15.10
C GLN A 578 -5.79 0.71 15.54
N LEU A 579 -5.82 2.04 15.66
CA LEU A 579 -4.66 2.85 16.06
C LEU A 579 -4.84 3.48 17.43
N GLY A 580 -5.92 4.22 17.64
CA GLY A 580 -6.19 4.98 18.85
C GLY A 580 -7.65 4.97 19.26
N ASP A 581 -8.00 5.84 20.22
CA ASP A 581 -9.37 6.03 20.70
C ASP A 581 -10.16 6.96 19.77
N GLU A 582 -9.48 7.99 19.25
CA GLU A 582 -10.02 8.96 18.28
C GLU A 582 -8.96 9.34 17.24
N MET A 583 -9.36 9.41 15.97
CA MET A 583 -8.47 9.75 14.85
C MET A 583 -9.02 10.95 14.06
N ARG A 584 -8.70 12.17 14.46
CA ARG A 584 -9.26 13.41 13.87
C ARG A 584 -8.41 14.03 12.75
N SER A 585 -7.24 13.51 12.48
CA SER A 585 -6.33 14.01 11.46
C SER A 585 -6.59 13.42 10.08
N SER A 586 -6.02 14.04 9.05
CA SER A 586 -5.86 13.41 7.74
C SER A 586 -4.62 12.51 7.76
N PRO A 587 -4.65 11.33 7.15
CA PRO A 587 -3.44 10.53 6.94
C PRO A 587 -2.42 11.29 6.09
N THR A 588 -1.14 11.02 6.32
CA THR A 588 -0.02 11.55 5.51
C THR A 588 0.82 10.39 5.04
N ILE A 589 0.94 10.21 3.73
CA ILE A 589 1.78 9.19 3.11
C ILE A 589 3.12 9.82 2.77
N SER A 590 4.19 9.29 3.31
CA SER A 590 5.55 9.77 3.03
C SER A 590 6.09 9.21 1.72
N LYS A 591 7.28 9.66 1.34
CA LYS A 591 7.94 9.27 0.09
C LYS A 591 8.22 7.77 -0.01
N ASP A 592 8.40 7.09 1.11
CA ASP A 592 8.66 5.64 1.20
C ASP A 592 7.39 4.80 1.39
N GLY A 593 6.20 5.42 1.33
CA GLY A 593 4.91 4.77 1.54
C GLY A 593 4.50 4.58 3.00
N THR A 594 5.28 5.03 3.97
CA THR A 594 4.86 5.03 5.39
C THR A 594 3.69 5.98 5.58
N ILE A 595 2.64 5.52 6.24
CA ILE A 595 1.43 6.29 6.51
C ILE A 595 1.50 6.80 7.94
N TYR A 596 1.56 8.11 8.10
CA TYR A 596 1.55 8.77 9.40
C TYR A 596 0.16 9.30 9.73
N CYS A 597 -0.28 9.05 10.96
CA CYS A 597 -1.55 9.54 11.49
C CYS A 597 -1.36 10.13 12.88
N THR A 598 -2.13 11.15 13.23
CA THR A 598 -2.21 11.64 14.61
C THR A 598 -3.61 11.43 15.17
N GLY A 599 -3.68 11.07 16.44
CA GLY A 599 -4.92 10.80 17.15
C GLY A 599 -4.72 10.78 18.65
N MET A 600 -5.77 10.38 19.37
CA MET A 600 -5.72 10.16 20.83
C MET A 600 -5.53 8.67 21.10
N LYS A 601 -4.62 8.33 22.00
CA LYS A 601 -4.45 6.98 22.52
C LYS A 601 -4.17 7.05 24.01
N ASP A 602 -4.92 6.29 24.79
CA ASP A 602 -4.81 6.26 26.26
C ASP A 602 -4.87 7.67 26.88
N GLY A 603 -5.67 8.59 26.29
CA GLY A 603 -5.82 9.97 26.71
C GLY A 603 -4.73 10.95 26.24
N TYR A 604 -3.74 10.51 25.46
CA TYR A 604 -2.64 11.35 25.01
C TYR A 604 -2.58 11.53 23.50
N PRO A 605 -2.20 12.73 22.99
CA PRO A 605 -1.87 12.95 21.60
C PRO A 605 -0.72 12.01 21.15
N THR A 606 -1.02 11.17 20.18
CA THR A 606 -0.12 10.11 19.72
C THR A 606 0.05 10.19 18.21
N LEU A 607 1.30 10.05 17.77
CA LEU A 607 1.71 9.88 16.37
C LEU A 607 1.89 8.39 16.09
N PHE A 608 1.30 7.92 14.99
CA PHE A 608 1.34 6.54 14.54
C PHE A 608 2.05 6.46 13.20
N ALA A 609 2.90 5.47 13.00
CA ALA A 609 3.46 5.07 11.72
C ALA A 609 2.93 3.70 11.33
N VAL A 610 2.35 3.61 10.15
CA VAL A 610 1.72 2.40 9.61
C VAL A 610 2.34 2.06 8.26
N ARG A 611 2.60 0.77 8.02
CA ARG A 611 3.01 0.23 6.74
C ARG A 611 1.87 -0.54 6.10
N GLY A 612 1.78 -0.38 4.78
CA GLY A 612 0.93 -1.17 3.88
C GLY A 612 1.75 -1.69 2.71
N SER A 613 1.09 -1.91 1.56
CA SER A 613 1.74 -2.31 0.31
C SER A 613 2.39 -1.15 -0.45
N ALA A 614 1.93 0.08 -0.22
CA ALA A 614 2.39 1.26 -0.97
C ALA A 614 3.87 1.59 -0.73
N THR A 615 4.53 2.05 -1.77
CA THR A 615 5.93 2.51 -1.75
C THR A 615 6.06 4.02 -1.90
N GLY A 616 4.95 4.76 -1.83
CA GLY A 616 4.88 6.20 -1.93
C GLY A 616 3.45 6.73 -2.01
N TYR A 617 3.30 8.03 -2.17
CA TYR A 617 2.02 8.70 -2.43
C TYR A 617 1.79 8.91 -3.94
N ALA A 618 0.53 9.14 -4.36
CA ALA A 618 0.22 9.40 -5.76
C ALA A 618 0.79 10.76 -6.22
N ASP A 619 1.30 10.81 -7.45
CA ASP A 619 1.83 12.04 -8.07
C ASP A 619 0.69 12.95 -8.53
N SER A 620 0.04 13.61 -7.57
CA SER A 620 -1.07 14.55 -7.77
C SER A 620 -1.34 15.31 -6.47
N TRP A 621 -2.51 15.96 -6.31
CA TRP A 621 -2.97 16.48 -5.02
C TRP A 621 -3.52 15.36 -4.14
N SER A 622 -2.65 14.40 -3.79
CA SER A 622 -3.03 13.10 -3.23
C SER A 622 -3.36 13.09 -1.74
N GLN A 623 -3.15 14.21 -1.03
CA GLN A 623 -3.38 14.30 0.41
C GLN A 623 -3.60 15.74 0.86
N LEU A 624 -3.99 15.95 2.11
CA LEU A 624 -4.12 17.29 2.69
C LEU A 624 -2.86 18.12 2.43
N GLY A 625 -3.02 19.31 1.87
CA GLY A 625 -1.90 20.19 1.51
C GLY A 625 -1.11 19.75 0.26
N GLY A 626 -1.62 18.77 -0.48
CA GLY A 626 -1.09 18.31 -1.77
C GLY A 626 0.07 17.33 -1.68
N ASN A 627 0.94 17.47 -0.71
CA ASN A 627 2.16 16.68 -0.54
C ASN A 627 2.42 16.35 0.95
N PRO A 628 3.38 15.45 1.28
CA PRO A 628 3.68 15.07 2.67
C PRO A 628 4.17 16.23 3.52
N SER A 629 4.86 17.22 2.91
CA SER A 629 5.36 18.42 3.59
C SER A 629 4.27 19.48 3.85
N LYS A 630 3.05 19.26 3.33
CA LYS A 630 1.88 20.15 3.53
C LYS A 630 2.12 21.59 3.07
N THR A 631 2.89 21.79 2.01
CA THR A 631 3.17 23.16 1.50
C THR A 631 1.92 23.87 0.95
N CYS A 632 0.87 23.12 0.63
CA CYS A 632 -0.35 23.60 -0.03
C CYS A 632 -0.09 24.28 -1.39
N VAL A 633 1.02 23.99 -2.04
CA VAL A 633 1.37 24.49 -3.38
C VAL A 633 1.58 23.31 -4.32
N GLN A 634 0.93 23.35 -5.47
CA GLN A 634 1.13 22.39 -6.56
C GLN A 634 2.31 22.85 -7.43
N TYR A 635 3.31 22.02 -7.54
CA TYR A 635 4.53 22.24 -8.29
C TYR A 635 4.52 21.57 -9.66
#